data_e8b2ea62acf33cfd554913e93134e792
#
_entry.id   e8b2ea62acf33cfd554913e93134e792
#
_cell.length_a   1.000
_cell.length_b   1.000
_cell.length_c   1.000
_cell.angle_alpha   90.00
_cell.angle_beta   90.00
_cell.angle_gamma   90.00
#
_symmetry.space_group_name_H-M   'P 1'
#
loop_
_entity.id
_entity.type
_entity.pdbx_description
1 polymer ?
#
loop_
_entity_poly.entity_id
_entity_poly.type
_entity_poly.pdbx_seq_one_letter_code
_entity_poly.pdbx_strand_id
1 'polypeptide(L)'
;RAFLVDILEDQYDIVEAENGVEAISLLSKQRIDFSLLLLDILMPKMDGFEVLAYINKYHWNDTFAVIMISADDSPANIKRAYDLGAFDYISRPFDSTIVQRRISNTMFLYARQQRLEKIIAEQFQEQEKNNKLMISILSHIVEFRNGESGLHVLHVNTITKYLLKQLVQCTDQYPLSKAEISLISTASALHDIGKISISDAILNKPGRLTADEFEVMKTHSVIGADMLSDLPIEQQEAPLVKVAS
;
A
#
# COMPACT_ATOMS: atom_id res chain seq x y z
N ARG A 1 -30.37 -25.56 -3.00
CA ARG A 1 -30.43 -24.15 -2.59
C ARG A 1 -31.27 -24.03 -1.32
N ALA A 2 -32.53 -24.43 -1.29
CA ALA A 2 -33.40 -24.35 -0.09
C ALA A 2 -32.72 -24.90 1.18
N PHE A 3 -32.10 -26.08 1.12
CA PHE A 3 -31.38 -26.68 2.25
C PHE A 3 -30.27 -25.75 2.82
N LEU A 4 -29.55 -25.03 1.99
CA LEU A 4 -28.50 -24.10 2.48
C LEU A 4 -29.12 -22.87 3.15
N VAL A 5 -30.25 -22.39 2.64
CA VAL A 5 -30.98 -21.29 3.28
C VAL A 5 -31.44 -21.73 4.66
N ASP A 6 -32.14 -22.87 4.75
CA ASP A 6 -32.66 -23.41 6.03
C ASP A 6 -31.61 -23.53 7.14
N ILE A 7 -30.37 -23.88 6.80
CA ILE A 7 -29.31 -24.09 7.80
C ILE A 7 -28.52 -22.81 8.13
N LEU A 8 -28.69 -21.74 7.36
CA LEU A 8 -27.88 -20.53 7.49
C LEU A 8 -28.70 -19.29 7.85
N GLU A 9 -30.03 -19.23 7.57
CA GLU A 9 -30.88 -18.05 7.74
C GLU A 9 -30.98 -17.57 9.20
N ASP A 10 -30.82 -18.48 10.18
CA ASP A 10 -30.82 -18.11 11.60
C ASP A 10 -29.58 -17.29 12.01
N GLN A 11 -28.50 -17.34 11.25
CA GLN A 11 -27.18 -16.77 11.60
C GLN A 11 -26.72 -15.69 10.63
N TYR A 12 -27.23 -15.65 9.41
CA TYR A 12 -26.73 -14.82 8.32
C TYR A 12 -27.87 -14.20 7.50
N ASP A 13 -27.67 -12.97 7.06
CA ASP A 13 -28.53 -12.34 6.06
C ASP A 13 -28.22 -12.93 4.69
N ILE A 14 -29.19 -13.59 4.06
CA ILE A 14 -29.00 -14.33 2.82
C ILE A 14 -29.64 -13.60 1.64
N VAL A 15 -28.86 -13.47 0.58
CA VAL A 15 -29.32 -13.01 -0.73
C VAL A 15 -29.14 -14.13 -1.73
N GLU A 16 -30.19 -14.50 -2.43
CA GLU A 16 -30.16 -15.58 -3.42
C GLU A 16 -30.09 -15.06 -4.85
N ALA A 17 -29.35 -15.77 -5.70
CA ALA A 17 -29.32 -15.62 -7.15
C ALA A 17 -29.70 -16.95 -7.83
N GLU A 18 -30.44 -16.91 -8.92
CA GLU A 18 -30.88 -18.11 -9.65
C GLU A 18 -29.86 -18.60 -10.68
N ASN A 19 -28.94 -17.74 -11.10
CA ASN A 19 -27.92 -18.01 -12.10
C ASN A 19 -26.74 -17.06 -11.98
N GLY A 20 -25.63 -17.36 -12.66
CA GLY A 20 -24.41 -16.57 -12.58
C GLY A 20 -24.55 -15.12 -13.06
N VAL A 21 -25.38 -14.86 -14.06
CA VAL A 21 -25.62 -13.49 -14.57
C VAL A 21 -26.30 -12.61 -13.50
N GLU A 22 -27.28 -13.18 -12.80
CA GLU A 22 -27.95 -12.51 -11.70
C GLU A 22 -27.00 -12.29 -10.52
N ALA A 23 -26.19 -13.29 -10.18
CA ALA A 23 -25.17 -13.18 -9.14
C ALA A 23 -24.21 -12.01 -9.43
N ILE A 24 -23.66 -11.91 -10.64
CA ILE A 24 -22.81 -10.79 -11.05
C ILE A 24 -23.56 -9.44 -10.96
N SER A 25 -24.84 -9.41 -11.38
CA SER A 25 -25.67 -8.19 -11.27
C SER A 25 -25.86 -7.74 -9.83
N LEU A 26 -26.06 -8.66 -8.89
CA LEU A 26 -26.22 -8.37 -7.46
C LEU A 26 -24.88 -7.88 -6.87
N LEU A 27 -23.77 -8.55 -7.16
CA LEU A 27 -22.43 -8.19 -6.72
C LEU A 27 -22.00 -6.80 -7.23
N SER A 28 -22.38 -6.45 -8.47
CA SER A 28 -22.01 -5.15 -9.07
C SER A 28 -22.78 -3.95 -8.55
N LYS A 29 -23.90 -4.13 -7.84
CA LYS A 29 -24.74 -3.03 -7.32
C LYS A 29 -24.15 -2.23 -6.16
N GLN A 30 -22.94 -2.52 -5.72
CA GLN A 30 -22.11 -1.78 -4.72
C GLN A 30 -22.80 -1.34 -3.41
N ARG A 31 -24.06 -1.75 -3.17
CA ARG A 31 -24.85 -1.35 -1.99
C ARG A 31 -24.91 -2.42 -0.90
N ILE A 32 -24.43 -3.63 -1.19
CA ILE A 32 -24.48 -4.76 -0.28
C ILE A 32 -23.03 -5.21 -0.05
N ASP A 33 -22.63 -5.19 1.20
CA ASP A 33 -21.29 -5.66 1.62
C ASP A 33 -21.40 -7.16 1.89
N PHE A 34 -21.07 -7.96 0.89
CA PHE A 34 -21.07 -9.41 1.03
C PHE A 34 -19.82 -9.88 1.77
N SER A 35 -19.98 -10.74 2.77
CA SER A 35 -18.87 -11.36 3.49
C SER A 35 -18.46 -12.70 2.88
N LEU A 36 -19.39 -13.40 2.24
CA LEU A 36 -19.18 -14.72 1.65
C LEU A 36 -20.11 -14.94 0.45
N LEU A 37 -19.61 -15.61 -0.58
CA LEU A 37 -20.39 -16.14 -1.69
C LEU A 37 -20.31 -17.66 -1.69
N LEU A 38 -21.49 -18.31 -1.64
CA LEU A 38 -21.63 -19.73 -1.91
C LEU A 38 -22.02 -19.93 -3.37
N LEU A 39 -21.15 -20.52 -4.18
CA LEU A 39 -21.26 -20.56 -5.62
C LEU A 39 -21.38 -22.00 -6.15
N ASP A 40 -22.54 -22.36 -6.65
CA ASP A 40 -22.71 -23.66 -7.33
C ASP A 40 -22.00 -23.65 -8.68
N ILE A 41 -21.37 -24.76 -9.05
CA ILE A 41 -20.72 -24.91 -10.35
C ILE A 41 -21.78 -25.02 -11.44
N LEU A 42 -22.81 -25.85 -11.24
CA LEU A 42 -23.80 -26.14 -12.23
C LEU A 42 -24.98 -25.17 -12.15
N MET A 43 -24.91 -24.10 -12.91
CA MET A 43 -25.96 -23.10 -13.02
C MET A 43 -26.31 -22.82 -14.49
N PRO A 44 -27.59 -22.45 -14.78
CA PRO A 44 -27.97 -22.03 -16.12
C PRO A 44 -27.40 -20.66 -16.48
N LYS A 45 -27.30 -20.38 -17.79
CA LYS A 45 -26.83 -19.12 -18.41
C LYS A 45 -25.34 -18.81 -18.22
N MET A 46 -24.81 -18.91 -17.01
CA MET A 46 -23.43 -18.66 -16.66
C MET A 46 -23.08 -19.61 -15.52
N ASP A 47 -22.08 -20.46 -15.71
CA ASP A 47 -21.67 -21.44 -14.71
C ASP A 47 -20.86 -20.83 -13.57
N GLY A 48 -20.63 -21.60 -12.50
CA GLY A 48 -19.89 -21.11 -11.33
C GLY A 48 -18.43 -20.78 -11.61
N PHE A 49 -17.78 -21.48 -12.55
CA PHE A 49 -16.40 -21.16 -12.92
C PHE A 49 -16.31 -19.86 -13.71
N GLU A 50 -17.30 -19.59 -14.57
CA GLU A 50 -17.37 -18.31 -15.30
C GLU A 50 -17.59 -17.13 -14.34
N VAL A 51 -18.47 -17.30 -13.32
CA VAL A 51 -18.66 -16.30 -12.26
C VAL A 51 -17.39 -16.09 -11.47
N LEU A 52 -16.72 -17.17 -11.06
CA LEU A 52 -15.47 -17.10 -10.28
C LEU A 52 -14.35 -16.42 -11.09
N ALA A 53 -14.21 -16.75 -12.37
CA ALA A 53 -13.25 -16.10 -13.26
C ALA A 53 -13.54 -14.60 -13.43
N TYR A 54 -14.82 -14.21 -13.48
CA TYR A 54 -15.23 -12.81 -13.52
C TYR A 54 -14.85 -12.08 -12.22
N ILE A 55 -15.16 -12.67 -11.06
CA ILE A 55 -14.82 -12.13 -9.72
C ILE A 55 -13.31 -11.92 -9.61
N ASN A 56 -12.50 -12.91 -10.00
CA ASN A 56 -11.05 -12.82 -9.96
C ASN A 56 -10.50 -11.75 -10.92
N LYS A 57 -11.02 -11.68 -12.15
CA LYS A 57 -10.60 -10.66 -13.13
C LYS A 57 -10.79 -9.22 -12.63
N TYR A 58 -11.83 -8.96 -11.84
CA TYR A 58 -12.14 -7.63 -11.31
C TYR A 58 -11.72 -7.44 -9.86
N HIS A 59 -10.96 -8.39 -9.29
CA HIS A 59 -10.46 -8.38 -7.92
C HIS A 59 -11.54 -8.24 -6.83
N TRP A 60 -12.74 -8.79 -7.10
CA TRP A 60 -13.81 -8.76 -6.10
C TRP A 60 -13.59 -9.77 -4.98
N ASN A 61 -12.79 -10.82 -5.23
CA ASN A 61 -12.31 -11.76 -4.21
C ASN A 61 -11.42 -11.09 -3.12
N ASP A 62 -11.00 -9.84 -3.32
CA ASP A 62 -10.35 -9.04 -2.28
C ASP A 62 -11.34 -8.49 -1.25
N THR A 63 -12.67 -8.55 -1.52
CA THR A 63 -13.72 -7.98 -0.66
C THR A 63 -14.60 -9.02 0.03
N PHE A 64 -14.69 -10.22 -0.49
CA PHE A 64 -15.43 -11.34 0.11
C PHE A 64 -14.83 -12.70 -0.27
N ALA A 65 -15.03 -13.70 0.59
CA ALA A 65 -14.60 -15.06 0.30
C ALA A 65 -15.57 -15.78 -0.65
N VAL A 66 -15.08 -16.69 -1.49
CA VAL A 66 -15.90 -17.54 -2.37
C VAL A 66 -15.71 -18.99 -1.99
N ILE A 67 -16.80 -19.70 -1.68
CA ILE A 67 -16.84 -21.16 -1.52
C ILE A 67 -17.56 -21.77 -2.71
N MET A 68 -16.86 -22.62 -3.45
CA MET A 68 -17.49 -23.38 -4.53
C MET A 68 -18.27 -24.57 -3.99
N ILE A 69 -19.41 -24.85 -4.60
CA ILE A 69 -20.27 -25.98 -4.24
C ILE A 69 -20.49 -26.84 -5.49
N SER A 70 -20.33 -28.16 -5.37
CA SER A 70 -20.55 -29.07 -6.52
C SER A 70 -20.97 -30.47 -6.09
N ALA A 71 -21.61 -31.18 -6.99
CA ALA A 71 -21.80 -32.63 -6.92
C ALA A 71 -20.60 -33.40 -7.54
N ASP A 72 -19.75 -32.72 -8.30
CA ASP A 72 -18.55 -33.29 -8.91
C ASP A 72 -17.34 -32.96 -8.03
N ASP A 73 -16.78 -33.99 -7.42
CA ASP A 73 -15.61 -33.93 -6.53
C ASP A 73 -14.32 -34.35 -7.26
N SER A 74 -14.30 -34.28 -8.59
CA SER A 74 -13.10 -34.59 -9.37
C SER A 74 -11.93 -33.70 -8.96
N PRO A 75 -10.70 -34.26 -8.79
CA PRO A 75 -9.52 -33.50 -8.45
C PRO A 75 -9.24 -32.34 -9.42
N ALA A 76 -9.64 -32.50 -10.69
CA ALA A 76 -9.47 -31.48 -11.72
C ALA A 76 -10.34 -30.23 -11.44
N ASN A 77 -11.62 -30.42 -11.07
CA ASN A 77 -12.53 -29.33 -10.76
C ASN A 77 -12.19 -28.65 -9.43
N ILE A 78 -11.78 -29.42 -8.44
CA ILE A 78 -11.30 -28.87 -7.15
C ILE A 78 -10.06 -28.00 -7.38
N LYS A 79 -9.07 -28.52 -8.12
CA LYS A 79 -7.88 -27.75 -8.46
C LYS A 79 -8.22 -26.48 -9.24
N ARG A 80 -9.07 -26.59 -10.26
CA ARG A 80 -9.52 -25.44 -11.07
C ARG A 80 -10.19 -24.35 -10.21
N ALA A 81 -11.00 -24.75 -9.23
CA ALA A 81 -11.64 -23.81 -8.31
C ALA A 81 -10.60 -23.00 -7.52
N TYR A 82 -9.62 -23.68 -6.91
CA TYR A 82 -8.54 -23.00 -6.18
C TYR A 82 -7.64 -22.15 -7.08
N ASP A 83 -7.28 -22.64 -8.27
CA ASP A 83 -6.48 -21.89 -9.25
C ASP A 83 -7.19 -20.59 -9.71
N LEU A 84 -8.53 -20.59 -9.70
CA LEU A 84 -9.36 -19.41 -10.01
C LEU A 84 -9.66 -18.53 -8.80
N GLY A 85 -9.12 -18.84 -7.61
CA GLY A 85 -9.23 -17.99 -6.43
C GLY A 85 -10.42 -18.32 -5.51
N ALA A 86 -11.00 -19.52 -5.60
CA ALA A 86 -11.94 -19.99 -4.57
C ALA A 86 -11.21 -20.17 -3.24
N PHE A 87 -11.84 -19.75 -2.15
CA PHE A 87 -11.29 -19.89 -0.80
C PHE A 87 -11.46 -21.33 -0.26
N ASP A 88 -12.60 -21.96 -0.57
CA ASP A 88 -12.87 -23.35 -0.20
C ASP A 88 -13.79 -24.02 -1.22
N TYR A 89 -13.95 -25.36 -1.11
CA TYR A 89 -14.76 -26.20 -1.98
C TYR A 89 -15.57 -27.19 -1.16
N ILE A 90 -16.89 -27.28 -1.38
CA ILE A 90 -17.78 -28.18 -0.66
C ILE A 90 -18.47 -29.12 -1.64
N SER A 91 -18.24 -30.44 -1.44
CA SER A 91 -18.84 -31.51 -2.25
C SER A 91 -20.24 -31.87 -1.74
N ARG A 92 -21.15 -32.23 -2.65
CA ARG A 92 -22.43 -32.86 -2.32
C ARG A 92 -22.26 -34.39 -2.26
N PRO A 93 -23.00 -35.11 -1.38
CA PRO A 93 -24.06 -34.62 -0.47
C PRO A 93 -23.48 -33.89 0.74
N PHE A 94 -24.25 -32.91 1.27
CA PHE A 94 -23.86 -32.10 2.42
C PHE A 94 -24.25 -32.74 3.75
N ASP A 95 -23.36 -32.63 4.73
CA ASP A 95 -23.70 -32.62 6.16
C ASP A 95 -23.86 -31.18 6.64
N SER A 96 -24.98 -30.85 7.28
CA SER A 96 -25.29 -29.50 7.73
C SER A 96 -24.22 -28.93 8.70
N THR A 97 -23.74 -29.79 9.62
CA THR A 97 -22.73 -29.41 10.62
C THR A 97 -21.38 -29.10 9.92
N ILE A 98 -21.03 -29.91 8.92
CA ILE A 98 -19.79 -29.68 8.15
C ILE A 98 -19.89 -28.39 7.36
N VAL A 99 -21.01 -28.13 6.68
CA VAL A 99 -21.22 -26.89 5.90
C VAL A 99 -21.15 -25.67 6.81
N GLN A 100 -21.88 -25.66 7.93
CA GLN A 100 -21.82 -24.54 8.88
C GLN A 100 -20.41 -24.29 9.40
N ARG A 101 -19.68 -25.35 9.77
CA ARG A 101 -18.28 -25.21 10.22
C ARG A 101 -17.36 -24.66 9.15
N ARG A 102 -17.47 -25.13 7.90
CA ARG A 102 -16.65 -24.63 6.79
C ARG A 102 -16.92 -23.15 6.53
N ILE A 103 -18.20 -22.75 6.49
CA ILE A 103 -18.59 -21.35 6.33
C ILE A 103 -18.03 -20.49 7.47
N SER A 104 -18.27 -20.89 8.72
CA SER A 104 -17.76 -20.14 9.89
C SER A 104 -16.24 -20.03 9.90
N ASN A 105 -15.52 -21.11 9.57
CA ASN A 105 -14.06 -21.10 9.50
C ASN A 105 -13.56 -20.19 8.36
N THR A 106 -14.18 -20.28 7.18
CA THR A 106 -13.83 -19.44 6.03
C THR A 106 -14.03 -17.97 6.37
N MET A 107 -15.18 -17.61 6.91
CA MET A 107 -15.46 -16.22 7.31
C MET A 107 -14.49 -15.71 8.38
N PHE A 108 -14.17 -16.55 9.38
CA PHE A 108 -13.20 -16.20 10.42
C PHE A 108 -11.80 -15.98 9.85
N LEU A 109 -11.31 -16.90 9.02
CA LEU A 109 -9.98 -16.81 8.42
C LEU A 109 -9.89 -15.61 7.46
N TYR A 110 -10.90 -15.41 6.64
CA TYR A 110 -10.97 -14.29 5.72
C TYR A 110 -11.00 -12.93 6.46
N ALA A 111 -11.86 -12.79 7.47
CA ALA A 111 -11.91 -11.58 8.29
C ALA A 111 -10.59 -11.31 9.02
N ARG A 112 -9.91 -12.38 9.49
CA ARG A 112 -8.57 -12.27 10.10
C ARG A 112 -7.53 -11.80 9.10
N GLN A 113 -7.54 -12.34 7.89
CA GLN A 113 -6.63 -11.93 6.82
C GLN A 113 -6.82 -10.44 6.48
N GLN A 114 -8.06 -10.00 6.24
CA GLN A 114 -8.40 -8.60 5.95
C GLN A 114 -7.94 -7.66 7.07
N ARG A 115 -8.13 -8.08 8.32
CA ARG A 115 -7.67 -7.31 9.48
C ARG A 115 -6.15 -7.17 9.51
N LEU A 116 -5.41 -8.24 9.20
CA LEU A 116 -3.94 -8.21 9.18
C LEU A 116 -3.44 -7.31 8.04
N GLU A 117 -4.01 -7.40 6.85
CA GLU A 117 -3.67 -6.53 5.72
C GLU A 117 -3.89 -5.06 6.05
N LYS A 118 -5.02 -4.73 6.71
CA LYS A 118 -5.29 -3.37 7.17
C LYS A 118 -4.27 -2.89 8.20
N ILE A 119 -3.93 -3.71 9.20
CA ILE A 119 -2.92 -3.36 10.21
C ILE A 119 -1.56 -3.12 9.56
N ILE A 120 -1.15 -3.97 8.61
CA ILE A 120 0.11 -3.81 7.89
C ILE A 120 0.12 -2.49 7.11
N ALA A 121 -0.97 -2.17 6.41
CA ALA A 121 -1.09 -0.91 5.67
C ALA A 121 -1.04 0.32 6.60
N GLU A 122 -1.72 0.27 7.75
CA GLU A 122 -1.69 1.34 8.76
C GLU A 122 -0.29 1.50 9.35
N GLN A 123 0.38 0.41 9.72
CA GLN A 123 1.76 0.45 10.25
C GLN A 123 2.75 0.99 9.22
N PHE A 124 2.61 0.61 7.96
CA PHE A 124 3.46 1.14 6.89
C PHE A 124 3.30 2.66 6.73
N GLN A 125 2.06 3.16 6.75
CA GLN A 125 1.79 4.59 6.68
C GLN A 125 2.33 5.35 7.89
N GLU A 126 2.21 4.77 9.08
CA GLU A 126 2.75 5.38 10.30
C GLU A 126 4.27 5.42 10.28
N GLN A 127 4.92 4.35 9.85
CA GLN A 127 6.37 4.30 9.69
C GLN A 127 6.86 5.33 8.67
N GLU A 128 6.17 5.51 7.54
CA GLU A 128 6.50 6.54 6.55
C GLU A 128 6.38 7.96 7.14
N LYS A 129 5.33 8.22 7.94
CA LYS A 129 5.19 9.49 8.68
C LYS A 129 6.33 9.72 9.65
N ASN A 130 6.68 8.71 10.43
CA ASN A 130 7.74 8.80 11.44
C ASN A 130 9.11 9.04 10.77
N ASN A 131 9.40 8.37 9.67
CA ASN A 131 10.62 8.60 8.90
C ASN A 131 10.70 10.05 8.38
N LYS A 132 9.62 10.58 7.81
CA LYS A 132 9.56 11.98 7.37
C LYS A 132 9.75 12.96 8.51
N LEU A 133 9.14 12.69 9.67
CA LEU A 133 9.30 13.50 10.87
C LEU A 133 10.75 13.51 11.37
N MET A 134 11.40 12.34 11.43
CA MET A 134 12.80 12.23 11.85
C MET A 134 13.73 13.03 10.94
N ILE A 135 13.56 12.94 9.62
CA ILE A 135 14.34 13.72 8.65
C ILE A 135 14.10 15.22 8.86
N SER A 136 12.84 15.62 9.04
CA SER A 136 12.50 17.03 9.32
C SER A 136 13.14 17.54 10.60
N ILE A 137 13.15 16.73 11.67
CA ILE A 137 13.80 17.10 12.94
C ILE A 137 15.31 17.24 12.76
N LEU A 138 15.98 16.29 12.08
CA LEU A 138 17.41 16.36 11.82
C LEU A 138 17.78 17.61 11.03
N SER A 139 17.06 17.88 9.96
CA SER A 139 17.27 19.08 9.14
C SER A 139 17.02 20.36 9.94
N HIS A 140 15.98 20.38 10.78
CA HIS A 140 15.68 21.53 11.64
C HIS A 140 16.79 21.79 12.69
N ILE A 141 17.39 20.72 13.25
CA ILE A 141 18.52 20.86 14.18
C ILE A 141 19.72 21.53 13.50
N VAL A 142 19.99 21.17 12.24
CA VAL A 142 21.07 21.79 11.45
C VAL A 142 20.76 23.25 11.14
N GLU A 143 19.54 23.57 10.73
CA GLU A 143 19.11 24.95 10.44
C GLU A 143 19.04 25.85 11.70
N PHE A 144 18.63 25.29 12.84
CA PHE A 144 18.60 26.04 14.11
C PHE A 144 19.98 26.63 14.47
N ARG A 145 21.03 25.90 14.06
CA ARG A 145 22.42 26.38 14.24
C ARG A 145 22.75 27.61 13.38
N ASN A 146 22.05 27.77 12.24
CA ASN A 146 22.22 28.94 11.34
C ASN A 146 21.37 30.14 11.71
N GLY A 147 20.51 30.04 12.75
CA GLY A 147 19.50 31.05 13.01
C GLY A 147 18.38 31.12 11.97
N GLU A 148 18.32 30.17 11.03
CA GLU A 148 17.23 30.05 10.08
C GLU A 148 15.96 29.50 10.75
N SER A 149 14.79 29.89 10.23
CA SER A 149 13.53 29.39 10.78
C SER A 149 13.28 27.98 10.27
N GLY A 150 12.85 27.06 11.15
CA GLY A 150 12.49 25.67 10.77
C GLY A 150 11.40 25.53 9.72
N LEU A 151 10.87 26.64 9.21
CA LEU A 151 9.97 26.69 8.06
C LEU A 151 10.72 26.54 6.72
N HIS A 152 12.04 26.78 6.68
CA HIS A 152 12.82 26.66 5.45
C HIS A 152 12.79 25.25 4.89
N VAL A 153 13.10 24.23 5.69
CA VAL A 153 13.03 22.79 5.27
C VAL A 153 11.65 22.44 4.73
N LEU A 154 10.59 22.89 5.40
CA LEU A 154 9.22 22.63 4.95
C LEU A 154 8.94 23.28 3.59
N HIS A 155 9.42 24.50 3.39
CA HIS A 155 9.28 25.21 2.13
C HIS A 155 10.05 24.53 1.00
N VAL A 156 11.31 24.14 1.23
CA VAL A 156 12.14 23.43 0.24
C VAL A 156 11.46 22.12 -0.17
N ASN A 157 11.03 21.31 0.79
CA ASN A 157 10.32 20.05 0.50
C ASN A 157 9.04 20.30 -0.33
N THR A 158 8.23 21.29 0.08
CA THR A 158 6.95 21.62 -0.57
C THR A 158 7.16 22.12 -2.00
N ILE A 159 8.13 23.01 -2.19
CA ILE A 159 8.46 23.57 -3.51
C ILE A 159 9.01 22.48 -4.43
N THR A 160 9.96 21.65 -3.94
CA THR A 160 10.51 20.53 -4.70
C THR A 160 9.40 19.57 -5.15
N LYS A 161 8.51 19.20 -4.26
CA LYS A 161 7.36 18.33 -4.58
C LYS A 161 6.44 18.94 -5.62
N TYR A 162 6.17 20.24 -5.52
CA TYR A 162 5.33 20.95 -6.49
C TYR A 162 5.99 21.01 -7.86
N LEU A 163 7.28 21.38 -7.91
CA LEU A 163 8.04 21.47 -9.17
C LEU A 163 8.12 20.12 -9.88
N LEU A 164 8.41 19.03 -9.15
CA LEU A 164 8.47 17.69 -9.72
C LEU A 164 7.12 17.22 -10.25
N LYS A 165 6.02 17.53 -9.56
CA LYS A 165 4.68 17.24 -10.07
C LYS A 165 4.37 18.00 -11.36
N GLN A 166 4.76 19.26 -11.46
CA GLN A 166 4.59 20.06 -12.68
C GLN A 166 5.48 19.54 -13.81
N LEU A 167 6.73 19.17 -13.50
CA LEU A 167 7.66 18.61 -14.48
C LEU A 167 7.09 17.37 -15.17
N VAL A 168 6.58 16.42 -14.41
CA VAL A 168 5.95 15.18 -14.94
C VAL A 168 4.70 15.46 -15.78
N GLN A 169 3.99 16.57 -15.51
CA GLN A 169 2.83 16.96 -16.31
C GLN A 169 3.22 17.67 -17.60
N CYS A 170 4.38 18.35 -17.61
CA CYS A 170 4.83 19.17 -18.75
C CYS A 170 5.68 18.40 -19.77
N THR A 171 6.29 17.27 -19.38
CA THR A 171 7.19 16.52 -20.27
C THR A 171 7.23 15.03 -19.89
N ASP A 172 7.30 14.16 -20.89
CA ASP A 172 7.51 12.71 -20.72
C ASP A 172 8.99 12.35 -20.58
N GLN A 173 9.90 13.31 -20.65
CA GLN A 173 11.34 13.07 -20.56
C GLN A 173 11.78 12.54 -19.18
N TYR A 174 11.03 12.87 -18.14
CA TYR A 174 11.32 12.48 -16.76
C TYR A 174 10.09 11.77 -16.13
N PRO A 175 9.88 10.48 -16.43
CA PRO A 175 8.71 9.73 -15.95
C PRO A 175 8.90 9.33 -14.48
N LEU A 176 8.63 10.26 -13.55
CA LEU A 176 8.70 10.00 -12.12
C LEU A 176 7.37 9.49 -11.56
N SER A 177 7.41 8.39 -10.85
CA SER A 177 6.28 7.89 -10.08
C SER A 177 5.97 8.77 -8.86
N LYS A 178 4.78 8.63 -8.28
CA LYS A 178 4.41 9.34 -7.04
C LYS A 178 5.37 9.01 -5.88
N ALA A 179 5.88 7.79 -5.83
CA ALA A 179 6.84 7.35 -4.81
C ALA A 179 8.19 8.06 -4.98
N GLU A 180 8.71 8.14 -6.21
CA GLU A 180 9.97 8.85 -6.51
C GLU A 180 9.84 10.34 -6.24
N ILE A 181 8.75 10.98 -6.61
CA ILE A 181 8.49 12.40 -6.26
C ILE A 181 8.50 12.60 -4.73
N SER A 182 7.88 11.70 -3.98
CA SER A 182 7.88 11.77 -2.51
C SER A 182 9.29 11.57 -1.94
N LEU A 183 10.05 10.63 -2.49
CA LEU A 183 11.42 10.33 -2.08
C LEU A 183 12.35 11.53 -2.31
N ILE A 184 12.38 12.07 -3.53
CA ILE A 184 13.22 13.23 -3.90
C ILE A 184 12.84 14.45 -3.04
N SER A 185 11.54 14.69 -2.85
CA SER A 185 11.09 15.79 -1.98
C SER A 185 11.53 15.61 -0.53
N THR A 186 11.57 14.38 -0.02
CA THR A 186 12.05 14.10 1.33
C THR A 186 13.58 14.25 1.42
N ALA A 187 14.30 13.77 0.42
CA ALA A 187 15.76 13.91 0.32
C ALA A 187 16.20 15.39 0.26
N SER A 188 15.40 16.24 -0.39
CA SER A 188 15.73 17.69 -0.47
C SER A 188 15.82 18.37 0.89
N ALA A 189 15.23 17.79 1.94
CA ALA A 189 15.38 18.30 3.31
C ALA A 189 16.81 18.16 3.86
N LEU A 190 17.61 17.25 3.30
CA LEU A 190 18.98 16.96 3.72
C LEU A 190 20.04 17.80 2.98
N HIS A 191 19.65 18.66 2.03
CA HIS A 191 20.58 19.43 1.19
C HIS A 191 21.63 20.23 1.98
N ASP A 192 21.29 20.63 3.17
CA ASP A 192 22.11 21.48 4.06
C ASP A 192 22.75 20.71 5.23
N ILE A 193 22.67 19.37 5.24
CA ILE A 193 23.17 18.56 6.37
C ILE A 193 24.67 18.81 6.66
N GLY A 194 25.46 19.05 5.62
CA GLY A 194 26.88 19.34 5.74
C GLY A 194 27.23 20.67 6.43
N LYS A 195 26.27 21.58 6.61
CA LYS A 195 26.46 22.81 7.39
C LYS A 195 26.86 22.53 8.86
N ILE A 196 26.61 21.31 9.34
CA ILE A 196 27.02 20.88 10.67
C ILE A 196 28.53 20.96 10.88
N SER A 197 29.33 20.85 9.83
CA SER A 197 30.79 20.91 9.86
C SER A 197 31.36 22.30 9.58
N ILE A 198 30.53 23.28 9.25
CA ILE A 198 30.97 24.66 9.03
C ILE A 198 31.14 25.36 10.39
N SER A 199 32.22 26.10 10.55
CA SER A 199 32.51 26.83 11.78
C SER A 199 31.46 27.93 12.02
N ASP A 200 31.07 28.15 13.30
CA ASP A 200 30.09 29.16 13.68
C ASP A 200 30.54 30.59 13.33
N ALA A 201 31.86 30.85 13.29
CA ALA A 201 32.42 32.12 12.87
C ALA A 201 32.08 32.48 11.41
N ILE A 202 31.92 31.48 10.53
CA ILE A 202 31.53 31.65 9.14
C ILE A 202 30.03 31.56 9.01
N LEU A 203 29.45 30.51 9.60
CA LEU A 203 28.04 30.18 9.48
C LEU A 203 27.13 31.31 10.00
N ASN A 204 27.48 31.89 11.17
CA ASN A 204 26.69 32.92 11.83
C ASN A 204 27.36 34.32 11.76
N LYS A 205 28.22 34.53 10.76
CA LYS A 205 28.92 35.82 10.61
C LYS A 205 27.94 36.97 10.39
N PRO A 206 27.96 37.99 11.20
CA PRO A 206 27.15 39.18 10.94
C PRO A 206 27.71 39.95 9.72
N GLY A 207 26.97 39.93 8.63
CA GLY A 207 27.30 40.61 7.39
C GLY A 207 27.69 39.66 6.24
N ARG A 208 28.37 40.23 5.22
CA ARG A 208 28.77 39.43 4.04
C ARG A 208 30.02 38.61 4.33
N LEU A 209 30.04 37.39 3.81
CA LEU A 209 31.21 36.55 3.79
C LEU A 209 32.29 37.14 2.84
N THR A 210 33.55 37.00 3.20
CA THR A 210 34.66 37.23 2.24
C THR A 210 34.66 36.15 1.15
N ALA A 211 35.46 36.33 0.13
CA ALA A 211 35.58 35.32 -0.94
C ALA A 211 36.05 33.96 -0.39
N ASP A 212 37.07 33.98 0.49
CA ASP A 212 37.61 32.76 1.10
C ASP A 212 36.61 32.08 2.05
N GLU A 213 35.89 32.84 2.85
CA GLU A 213 34.84 32.32 3.73
C GLU A 213 33.65 31.74 2.92
N PHE A 214 33.34 32.34 1.78
CA PHE A 214 32.31 31.83 0.87
C PHE A 214 32.74 30.50 0.23
N GLU A 215 34.03 30.35 -0.14
CA GLU A 215 34.55 29.04 -0.60
C GLU A 215 34.43 27.97 0.49
N VAL A 216 34.72 28.29 1.75
CA VAL A 216 34.51 27.37 2.88
C VAL A 216 33.01 27.08 3.04
N MET A 217 32.12 28.06 2.96
CA MET A 217 30.69 27.83 3.06
C MET A 217 30.19 26.87 1.97
N LYS A 218 30.67 26.96 0.74
CA LYS A 218 30.29 26.07 -0.36
C LYS A 218 30.66 24.59 -0.12
N THR A 219 31.65 24.31 0.74
CA THR A 219 32.06 22.94 1.02
C THR A 219 30.97 22.12 1.73
N HIS A 220 29.92 22.76 2.30
CA HIS A 220 28.87 22.03 2.98
C HIS A 220 28.17 20.99 2.10
N SER A 221 28.02 21.26 0.80
CA SER A 221 27.40 20.31 -0.13
C SER A 221 28.25 19.06 -0.33
N VAL A 222 29.57 19.22 -0.43
CA VAL A 222 30.50 18.08 -0.56
C VAL A 222 30.58 17.32 0.76
N ILE A 223 30.68 18.03 1.88
CA ILE A 223 30.72 17.43 3.22
C ILE A 223 29.41 16.66 3.48
N GLY A 224 28.27 17.21 3.10
CA GLY A 224 26.98 16.53 3.22
C GLY A 224 26.93 15.23 2.42
N ALA A 225 27.40 15.24 1.18
CA ALA A 225 27.51 14.05 0.36
C ALA A 225 28.47 13.00 0.97
N ASP A 226 29.62 13.44 1.46
CA ASP A 226 30.59 12.55 2.13
C ASP A 226 30.00 11.92 3.39
N MET A 227 29.32 12.70 4.22
CA MET A 227 28.64 12.21 5.44
C MET A 227 27.60 11.13 5.13
N LEU A 228 26.84 11.28 4.04
CA LEU A 228 25.85 10.28 3.61
C LEU A 228 26.53 9.05 3.00
N SER A 229 27.68 9.23 2.33
CA SER A 229 28.46 8.16 1.75
C SER A 229 29.26 7.34 2.78
N ASP A 230 29.56 7.89 3.94
CA ASP A 230 30.25 7.21 5.05
C ASP A 230 29.32 6.34 5.91
N LEU A 231 28.02 6.31 5.62
CA LEU A 231 27.08 5.42 6.31
C LEU A 231 27.43 3.94 6.07
N PRO A 232 27.02 3.01 6.97
CA PRO A 232 27.18 1.57 6.73
C PRO A 232 26.60 1.15 5.38
N ILE A 233 27.28 0.23 4.68
CA ILE A 233 26.94 -0.20 3.30
C ILE A 233 25.44 -0.49 3.11
N GLU A 234 24.81 -1.16 4.08
CA GLU A 234 23.38 -1.45 4.06
C GLU A 234 22.50 -0.18 4.01
N GLN A 235 22.96 0.92 4.58
CA GLN A 235 22.25 2.21 4.61
C GLN A 235 22.58 3.06 3.38
N GLN A 236 23.77 2.93 2.80
CA GLN A 236 24.14 3.62 1.54
C GLN A 236 23.25 3.18 0.37
N GLU A 237 22.81 1.90 0.37
CA GLU A 237 21.92 1.36 -0.64
C GLU A 237 20.47 1.87 -0.50
N ALA A 238 20.12 2.53 0.61
CA ALA A 238 18.79 3.07 0.80
C ALA A 238 18.47 4.16 -0.25
N PRO A 239 17.30 4.08 -0.92
CA PRO A 239 16.93 5.02 -1.97
C PRO A 239 17.02 6.50 -1.55
N LEU A 240 16.72 6.81 -0.30
CA LEU A 240 16.79 8.17 0.24
C LEU A 240 18.23 8.71 0.24
N VAL A 241 19.20 7.88 0.63
CA VAL A 241 20.62 8.25 0.69
C VAL A 241 21.15 8.49 -0.72
N LYS A 242 20.85 7.58 -1.66
CA LYS A 242 21.25 7.72 -3.08
C LYS A 242 20.71 8.98 -3.77
N VAL A 243 19.59 9.50 -3.32
CA VAL A 243 19.00 10.74 -3.88
C VAL A 243 19.55 11.98 -3.18
N ALA A 244 19.94 11.87 -1.90
CA ALA A 244 20.42 12.99 -1.10
C ALA A 244 21.93 13.24 -1.19
N SER A 245 22.72 12.21 -1.55
CA SER A 245 24.16 12.29 -1.82
C SER A 245 24.44 12.79 -3.24
#